data_42e8b3822e1728343afc7a7989958736
#
_entry.id   42e8b3822e1728343afc7a7989958736
#
_cell.length_a   1.000
_cell.length_b   1.000
_cell.length_c   1.000
_cell.angle_alpha   90.00
_cell.angle_beta   90.00
_cell.angle_gamma   90.00
#
_symmetry.space_group_name_H-M   'P 1'
#
loop_
_entity.id
_entity.type
_entity.pdbx_description
1 polymer ?
#
loop_
_entity_poly.entity_id
_entity_poly.type
_entity_poly.pdbx_seq_one_letter_code
_entity_poly.pdbx_strand_id
1 'polypeptide(L)'
;MKPFHLLAIAALSLFNPAARAEKPINTTLFGVAIKGFDPVAYFVEGKPRQGDSNFTVEWQGATWRFANAQHRDAFKATPEQFAPQFGGYCAWAVSQNYTASTDPENAWKIVNGKLYLNYNREIQKKWELDVPGNIAKAEANWPKLLKK
;
A
#
# COMPACT_ATOMS: atom_id res chain seq x y z
N MET A 1 32.69 -17.25 58.13
CA MET A 1 31.51 -17.03 57.26
C MET A 1 31.86 -16.00 56.20
N LYS A 2 32.00 -16.41 54.97
CA LYS A 2 32.21 -15.49 53.82
C LYS A 2 30.85 -15.16 53.23
N PRO A 3 30.51 -13.88 52.99
CA PRO A 3 29.26 -13.57 52.34
C PRO A 3 29.35 -13.89 50.85
N PHE A 4 28.43 -14.70 50.38
CA PHE A 4 28.19 -14.93 48.96
C PHE A 4 27.61 -13.64 48.34
N HIS A 5 28.36 -12.99 47.48
CA HIS A 5 27.83 -11.91 46.64
C HIS A 5 27.11 -12.55 45.47
N LEU A 6 25.78 -12.54 45.51
CA LEU A 6 25.00 -12.83 44.34
C LEU A 6 25.16 -11.68 43.32
N LEU A 7 25.92 -11.93 42.30
CA LEU A 7 25.92 -11.04 41.09
C LEU A 7 24.59 -11.29 40.40
N ALA A 8 23.64 -10.36 40.52
CA ALA A 8 22.47 -10.29 39.68
C ALA A 8 22.93 -9.85 38.28
N ILE A 9 23.04 -10.79 37.37
CA ILE A 9 23.20 -10.49 35.94
C ILE A 9 21.86 -9.97 35.45
N ALA A 10 21.73 -8.66 35.37
CA ALA A 10 20.62 -8.03 34.65
C ALA A 10 20.78 -8.38 33.17
N ALA A 11 19.99 -9.35 32.70
CA ALA A 11 19.86 -9.60 31.27
C ALA A 11 19.18 -8.39 30.66
N LEU A 12 19.97 -7.50 30.04
CA LEU A 12 19.45 -6.48 29.14
C LEU A 12 18.85 -7.24 27.94
N SER A 13 17.56 -7.47 27.95
CA SER A 13 16.84 -7.87 26.75
C SER A 13 16.93 -6.72 25.77
N LEU A 14 17.85 -6.83 24.83
CA LEU A 14 17.87 -5.96 23.67
C LEU A 14 16.53 -6.15 22.94
N PHE A 15 15.61 -5.25 23.18
CA PHE A 15 14.38 -5.14 22.44
C PHE A 15 14.77 -4.75 21.02
N ASN A 16 15.02 -5.75 20.17
CA ASN A 16 15.14 -5.54 18.74
C ASN A 16 13.70 -5.41 18.22
N PRO A 17 13.22 -4.21 17.86
CA PRO A 17 11.89 -4.12 17.27
C PRO A 17 11.97 -4.89 15.95
N ALA A 18 11.43 -6.12 15.95
CA ALA A 18 11.27 -6.88 14.74
C ALA A 18 10.60 -5.98 13.70
N ALA A 19 11.22 -5.80 12.53
CA ALA A 19 10.64 -5.05 11.45
C ALA A 19 9.25 -5.62 11.19
N ARG A 20 8.20 -4.81 11.39
CA ARG A 20 6.82 -5.24 11.18
C ARG A 20 6.60 -5.55 9.73
N ALA A 21 5.88 -6.65 9.45
CA ALA A 21 5.33 -6.90 8.14
C ALA A 21 4.42 -5.74 7.73
N GLU A 22 4.49 -5.34 6.48
CA GLU A 22 3.57 -4.34 5.94
C GLU A 22 2.16 -4.91 5.84
N LYS A 23 1.17 -4.06 6.04
CA LYS A 23 -0.22 -4.42 5.77
C LYS A 23 -0.40 -4.63 4.27
N PRO A 24 -1.23 -5.59 3.84
CA PRO A 24 -1.46 -5.84 2.42
C PRO A 24 -1.99 -4.62 1.66
N ILE A 25 -2.75 -3.76 2.33
CA ILE A 25 -3.36 -2.57 1.75
C ILE A 25 -2.95 -1.33 2.53
N ASN A 26 -2.59 -0.28 1.81
CA ASN A 26 -2.35 1.05 2.36
C ASN A 26 -3.67 1.68 2.79
N THR A 27 -3.86 1.79 4.10
CA THR A 27 -5.11 2.29 4.68
C THR A 27 -4.87 3.53 5.53
N THR A 28 -5.94 4.31 5.71
CA THR A 28 -6.00 5.34 6.74
C THR A 28 -6.03 4.70 8.12
N LEU A 29 -5.97 5.53 9.18
CA LEU A 29 -6.09 5.08 10.57
C LEU A 29 -7.37 4.24 10.81
N PHE A 30 -8.45 4.56 10.11
CA PHE A 30 -9.73 3.86 10.22
C PHE A 30 -9.92 2.71 9.24
N GLY A 31 -8.86 2.28 8.56
CA GLY A 31 -8.89 1.12 7.68
C GLY A 31 -9.45 1.36 6.28
N VAL A 32 -9.56 2.62 5.87
CA VAL A 32 -10.03 2.98 4.52
C VAL A 32 -8.88 2.91 3.52
N ALA A 33 -9.07 2.13 2.45
CA ALA A 33 -8.07 1.95 1.42
C ALA A 33 -7.84 3.22 0.60
N ILE A 34 -6.59 3.48 0.26
CA ILE A 34 -6.15 4.58 -0.62
C ILE A 34 -6.87 5.91 -0.37
N LYS A 35 -6.98 6.29 0.89
CA LYS A 35 -7.60 7.56 1.32
C LYS A 35 -9.04 7.76 0.86
N GLY A 36 -9.76 6.67 0.56
CA GLY A 36 -11.16 6.70 0.14
C GLY A 36 -11.38 6.98 -1.33
N PHE A 37 -10.34 7.00 -2.16
CA PHE A 37 -10.50 7.12 -3.61
C PHE A 37 -11.06 5.83 -4.21
N ASP A 38 -11.87 6.01 -5.25
CA ASP A 38 -12.50 4.92 -6.00
C ASP A 38 -11.51 4.31 -7.00
N PRO A 39 -11.03 3.07 -6.79
CA PRO A 39 -10.04 2.49 -7.69
C PRO A 39 -10.59 2.18 -9.09
N VAL A 40 -11.89 1.98 -9.24
CA VAL A 40 -12.51 1.70 -10.54
C VAL A 40 -12.54 2.94 -11.42
N ALA A 41 -12.69 4.13 -10.84
CA ALA A 41 -12.78 5.39 -11.57
C ALA A 41 -11.59 5.66 -12.49
N TYR A 42 -10.38 5.29 -12.06
CA TYR A 42 -9.17 5.47 -12.89
C TYR A 42 -9.26 4.73 -14.22
N PHE A 43 -9.91 3.56 -14.23
CA PHE A 43 -10.05 2.72 -15.42
C PHE A 43 -11.24 3.11 -16.30
N VAL A 44 -12.38 3.39 -15.70
CA VAL A 44 -13.62 3.63 -16.46
C VAL A 44 -13.89 5.11 -16.74
N GLU A 45 -13.38 6.00 -15.90
CA GLU A 45 -13.54 7.45 -16.09
C GLU A 45 -12.23 8.14 -16.52
N GLY A 46 -11.08 7.46 -16.39
CA GLY A 46 -9.77 8.00 -16.73
C GLY A 46 -9.30 9.14 -15.81
N LYS A 47 -9.83 9.20 -14.59
CA LYS A 47 -9.51 10.26 -13.62
C LYS A 47 -9.69 9.77 -12.18
N PRO A 48 -8.99 10.40 -11.20
CA PRO A 48 -9.24 10.14 -9.80
C PRO A 48 -10.63 10.63 -9.40
N ARG A 49 -11.26 9.90 -8.49
CA ARG A 49 -12.55 10.25 -7.94
C ARG A 49 -12.65 9.79 -6.51
N GLN A 50 -13.12 10.66 -5.61
CA GLN A 50 -13.45 10.28 -4.24
C GLN A 50 -14.62 9.29 -4.24
N GLY A 51 -14.46 8.23 -3.44
CA GLY A 51 -15.54 7.31 -3.15
C GLY A 51 -16.48 7.88 -2.08
N ASP A 52 -17.65 7.27 -2.00
CA ASP A 52 -18.68 7.57 -1.01
C ASP A 52 -18.74 6.43 0.03
N SER A 53 -18.87 6.78 1.29
CA SER A 53 -18.98 5.80 2.38
C SER A 53 -20.24 4.93 2.32
N ASN A 54 -21.22 5.29 1.49
CA ASN A 54 -22.41 4.46 1.23
C ASN A 54 -22.17 3.32 0.24
N PHE A 55 -21.07 3.36 -0.51
CA PHE A 55 -20.71 2.34 -1.51
C PHE A 55 -19.35 1.76 -1.17
N THR A 56 -19.34 0.64 -0.45
CA THR A 56 -18.11 0.03 0.07
C THR A 56 -17.99 -1.45 -0.24
N VAL A 57 -16.77 -1.93 -0.28
CA VAL A 57 -16.42 -3.35 -0.30
C VAL A 57 -15.31 -3.58 0.72
N GLU A 58 -15.45 -4.60 1.56
CA GLU A 58 -14.36 -5.10 2.39
C GLU A 58 -13.53 -6.10 1.58
N TRP A 59 -12.24 -5.80 1.44
CA TRP A 59 -11.33 -6.67 0.72
C TRP A 59 -9.91 -6.57 1.26
N GLN A 60 -9.28 -7.70 1.51
CA GLN A 60 -7.94 -7.81 2.08
C GLN A 60 -7.73 -6.96 3.35
N GLY A 61 -8.71 -6.97 4.24
CA GLY A 61 -8.64 -6.28 5.52
C GLY A 61 -8.80 -4.76 5.45
N ALA A 62 -9.27 -4.23 4.32
CA ALA A 62 -9.49 -2.80 4.11
C ALA A 62 -10.90 -2.50 3.62
N THR A 63 -11.38 -1.31 3.93
CA THR A 63 -12.64 -0.78 3.42
C THR A 63 -12.37 0.06 2.17
N TRP A 64 -12.86 -0.41 1.04
CA TRP A 64 -12.76 0.29 -0.25
C TRP A 64 -14.02 1.09 -0.50
N ARG A 65 -13.87 2.33 -0.93
CA ARG A 65 -14.99 3.24 -1.23
C ARG A 65 -15.13 3.47 -2.72
N PHE A 66 -16.37 3.60 -3.17
CA PHE A 66 -16.71 3.77 -4.58
C PHE A 66 -17.65 4.96 -4.76
N ALA A 67 -17.58 5.61 -5.90
CA ALA A 67 -18.42 6.77 -6.20
C ALA A 67 -19.90 6.40 -6.42
N ASN A 68 -20.17 5.14 -6.81
CA ASN A 68 -21.49 4.65 -7.11
C ASN A 68 -21.58 3.12 -6.98
N ALA A 69 -22.80 2.59 -7.07
CA ALA A 69 -23.05 1.16 -6.97
C ALA A 69 -22.42 0.35 -8.11
N GLN A 70 -22.33 0.91 -9.31
CA GLN A 70 -21.77 0.21 -10.47
C GLN A 70 -20.28 -0.05 -10.29
N HIS A 71 -19.51 0.93 -9.81
CA HIS A 71 -18.10 0.77 -9.51
C HIS A 71 -17.88 -0.22 -8.36
N ARG A 72 -18.67 -0.12 -7.30
CA ARG A 72 -18.64 -1.07 -6.18
C ARG A 72 -18.83 -2.51 -6.69
N ASP A 73 -19.83 -2.75 -7.51
CA ASP A 73 -20.16 -4.09 -7.99
C ASP A 73 -19.09 -4.63 -8.96
N ALA A 74 -18.51 -3.77 -9.80
CA ALA A 74 -17.40 -4.13 -10.67
C ALA A 74 -16.16 -4.56 -9.87
N PHE A 75 -15.81 -3.83 -8.83
CA PHE A 75 -14.70 -4.17 -7.95
C PHE A 75 -14.96 -5.48 -7.20
N LYS A 76 -16.16 -5.63 -6.64
CA LYS A 76 -16.55 -6.84 -5.91
C LYS A 76 -16.42 -8.11 -6.76
N ALA A 77 -16.72 -8.02 -8.05
CA ALA A 77 -16.62 -9.15 -8.97
C ALA A 77 -15.16 -9.53 -9.28
N THR A 78 -14.27 -8.55 -9.48
CA THR A 78 -12.87 -8.76 -9.86
C THR A 78 -11.94 -7.73 -9.20
N PRO A 79 -11.73 -7.80 -7.87
CA PRO A 79 -10.99 -6.76 -7.16
C PRO A 79 -9.55 -6.59 -7.66
N GLU A 80 -8.87 -7.67 -8.04
CA GLU A 80 -7.49 -7.62 -8.53
C GLU A 80 -7.34 -6.83 -9.84
N GLN A 81 -8.39 -6.73 -10.64
CA GLN A 81 -8.38 -5.96 -11.88
C GLN A 81 -8.28 -4.45 -11.61
N PHE A 82 -8.86 -3.98 -10.52
CA PHE A 82 -9.00 -2.56 -10.22
C PHE A 82 -8.15 -2.07 -9.05
N ALA A 83 -7.78 -2.96 -8.15
CA ALA A 83 -6.94 -2.58 -7.02
C ALA A 83 -5.57 -2.10 -7.51
N PRO A 84 -5.04 -1.00 -6.92
CA PRO A 84 -3.70 -0.57 -7.26
C PRO A 84 -2.66 -1.62 -6.88
N GLN A 85 -1.57 -1.65 -7.62
CA GLN A 85 -0.46 -2.56 -7.37
C GLN A 85 0.20 -2.26 -6.02
N PHE A 86 0.80 -3.25 -5.41
CA PHE A 86 1.50 -3.13 -4.13
C PHE A 86 0.60 -2.60 -3.01
N GLY A 87 -0.65 -3.05 -2.99
CA GLY A 87 -1.63 -2.64 -1.98
C GLY A 87 -1.95 -1.14 -1.97
N GLY A 88 -1.61 -0.40 -3.02
CA GLY A 88 -1.78 1.05 -3.08
C GLY A 88 -0.71 1.83 -2.34
N TYR A 89 0.42 1.20 -1.99
CA TYR A 89 1.61 1.91 -1.55
C TYR A 89 2.35 2.54 -2.73
N CYS A 90 3.23 3.50 -2.43
CA CYS A 90 4.03 4.17 -3.43
C CYS A 90 4.88 3.18 -4.25
N ALA A 91 4.63 3.11 -5.56
CA ALA A 91 5.34 2.19 -6.45
C ALA A 91 6.85 2.44 -6.48
N TRP A 92 7.28 3.70 -6.42
CA TRP A 92 8.70 4.05 -6.30
C TRP A 92 9.29 3.50 -5.00
N ALA A 93 8.63 3.73 -3.88
CA ALA A 93 9.11 3.26 -2.58
C ALA A 93 9.29 1.74 -2.56
N VAL A 94 8.32 0.99 -3.08
CA VAL A 94 8.40 -0.47 -3.15
C VAL A 94 9.54 -0.91 -4.06
N SER A 95 9.82 -0.20 -5.15
CA SER A 95 11.00 -0.46 -5.99
C SER A 95 12.32 -0.25 -5.24
N GLN A 96 12.32 0.58 -4.19
CA GLN A 96 13.46 0.84 -3.30
C GLN A 96 13.42 0.02 -2.01
N ASN A 97 12.55 -0.99 -1.94
CA ASN A 97 12.40 -1.94 -0.82
C ASN A 97 11.86 -1.33 0.48
N TYR A 98 10.97 -0.37 0.39
CA TYR A 98 10.20 0.16 1.52
C TYR A 98 8.80 0.57 1.07
N THR A 99 7.94 0.96 2.00
CA THR A 99 6.60 1.46 1.72
C THR A 99 6.48 2.94 2.06
N ALA A 100 5.63 3.62 1.34
CA ALA A 100 5.27 5.00 1.61
C ALA A 100 3.82 5.26 1.23
N SER A 101 3.24 6.28 1.82
CA SER A 101 1.91 6.78 1.47
C SER A 101 1.90 7.30 0.03
N THR A 102 0.72 7.63 -0.47
CA THR A 102 0.52 8.07 -1.84
C THR A 102 -0.38 9.28 -1.93
N ASP A 103 -0.36 9.92 -3.09
CA ASP A 103 -1.31 10.94 -3.49
C ASP A 103 -2.19 10.37 -4.62
N PRO A 104 -3.33 9.77 -4.27
CA PRO A 104 -4.20 9.13 -5.25
C PRO A 104 -4.83 10.10 -6.25
N GLU A 105 -4.88 11.38 -5.93
CA GLU A 105 -5.43 12.40 -6.81
C GLU A 105 -4.46 12.86 -7.88
N ASN A 106 -3.19 13.07 -7.53
CA ASN A 106 -2.23 13.73 -8.41
C ASN A 106 -1.10 12.84 -8.91
N ALA A 107 -0.87 11.68 -8.29
CA ALA A 107 0.28 10.83 -8.59
C ALA A 107 -0.13 9.39 -8.87
N TRP A 108 -0.71 9.18 -10.03
CA TRP A 108 -1.17 7.87 -10.48
C TRP A 108 -0.87 7.63 -11.96
N LYS A 109 -0.78 6.37 -12.34
CA LYS A 109 -0.63 5.97 -13.74
C LYS A 109 -1.14 4.55 -13.95
N ILE A 110 -1.79 4.31 -15.08
CA ILE A 110 -2.13 2.96 -15.55
C ILE A 110 -1.08 2.52 -16.57
N VAL A 111 -0.45 1.37 -16.34
CA VAL A 111 0.53 0.76 -17.22
C VAL A 111 0.14 -0.69 -17.45
N ASN A 112 -0.06 -1.08 -18.70
CA ASN A 112 -0.47 -2.44 -19.06
C ASN A 112 -1.70 -2.93 -18.29
N GLY A 113 -2.71 -2.06 -18.14
CA GLY A 113 -3.97 -2.38 -17.45
C GLY A 113 -3.87 -2.47 -15.93
N LYS A 114 -2.77 -2.03 -15.33
CA LYS A 114 -2.55 -2.02 -13.88
C LYS A 114 -2.39 -0.60 -13.37
N LEU A 115 -2.99 -0.33 -12.20
CA LEU A 115 -2.92 0.97 -11.55
C LEU A 115 -1.73 1.04 -10.61
N TYR A 116 -0.94 2.10 -10.75
CA TYR A 116 0.19 2.42 -9.89
C TYR A 116 -0.02 3.78 -9.24
N LEU A 117 0.17 3.85 -7.93
CA LEU A 117 0.14 5.08 -7.15
C LEU A 117 1.55 5.45 -6.70
N ASN A 118 1.83 6.74 -6.58
CA ASN A 118 3.10 7.24 -6.08
C ASN A 118 2.89 8.29 -4.99
N TYR A 119 3.95 8.62 -4.27
CA TYR A 119 3.93 9.54 -3.14
C TYR A 119 3.47 10.95 -3.52
N ASN A 120 4.00 11.47 -4.61
CA ASN A 120 3.66 12.75 -5.22
C ASN A 120 4.12 12.79 -6.68
N ARG A 121 3.85 13.88 -7.37
CA ARG A 121 4.23 14.03 -8.78
C ARG A 121 5.75 13.98 -9.03
N GLU A 122 6.54 14.52 -8.12
CA GLU A 122 8.01 14.50 -8.25
C GLU A 122 8.55 13.07 -8.14
N ILE A 123 8.05 12.30 -7.20
CA ILE A 123 8.40 10.88 -7.06
C ILE A 123 7.89 10.07 -8.25
N GLN A 124 6.71 10.38 -8.76
CA GLN A 124 6.21 9.74 -9.98
C GLN A 124 7.13 9.99 -11.17
N LYS A 125 7.64 11.20 -11.33
CA LYS A 125 8.63 11.51 -12.39
C LYS A 125 9.90 10.67 -12.26
N LYS A 126 10.40 10.46 -11.05
CA LYS A 126 11.52 9.54 -10.80
C LYS A 126 11.18 8.11 -11.21
N TRP A 127 10.01 7.64 -10.83
CA TRP A 127 9.51 6.32 -11.18
C TRP A 127 9.35 6.17 -12.71
N GLU A 128 8.92 7.21 -13.40
CA GLU A 128 8.72 7.22 -14.85
C GLU A 128 10.03 7.22 -15.65
N LEU A 129 11.17 7.50 -15.05
CA LEU A 129 12.47 7.41 -15.73
C LEU A 129 12.80 5.98 -16.20
N ASP A 130 12.29 4.97 -15.50
CA ASP A 130 12.43 3.56 -15.89
C ASP A 130 11.23 2.76 -15.35
N VAL A 131 10.09 2.91 -15.96
CA VAL A 131 8.85 2.23 -15.54
C VAL A 131 9.01 0.72 -15.51
N PRO A 132 9.50 0.04 -16.56
CA PRO A 132 9.66 -1.43 -16.53
C PRO A 132 10.63 -1.90 -15.45
N GLY A 133 11.76 -1.22 -15.29
CA GLY A 133 12.76 -1.57 -14.27
C GLY A 133 12.25 -1.37 -12.86
N ASN A 134 11.54 -0.26 -12.61
CA ASN A 134 10.96 0.03 -11.31
C ASN A 134 9.82 -0.94 -10.95
N ILE A 135 8.98 -1.31 -11.91
CA ILE A 135 7.95 -2.34 -11.70
C ILE A 135 8.60 -3.69 -11.37
N ALA A 136 9.61 -4.12 -12.11
CA ALA A 136 10.29 -5.38 -11.87
C ALA A 136 10.93 -5.45 -10.47
N LYS A 137 11.60 -4.38 -10.06
CA LYS A 137 12.17 -4.28 -8.69
C LYS A 137 11.09 -4.33 -7.62
N ALA A 138 10.00 -3.61 -7.82
CA ALA A 138 8.88 -3.59 -6.88
C ALA A 138 8.21 -4.96 -6.77
N GLU A 139 8.00 -5.65 -7.87
CA GLU A 139 7.43 -7.02 -7.87
C GLU A 139 8.33 -8.01 -7.12
N ALA A 140 9.65 -7.86 -7.22
CA ALA A 140 10.59 -8.68 -6.46
C ALA A 140 10.60 -8.34 -4.97
N ASN A 141 10.45 -7.07 -4.61
CA ASN A 141 10.50 -6.60 -3.22
C ASN A 141 9.19 -6.80 -2.46
N TRP A 142 8.05 -6.70 -3.14
CA TRP A 142 6.74 -6.69 -2.50
C TRP A 142 6.46 -7.91 -1.62
N PRO A 143 6.69 -9.17 -2.08
CA PRO A 143 6.49 -10.33 -1.22
C PRO A 143 7.37 -10.32 0.04
N LYS A 144 8.57 -9.75 -0.03
CA LYS A 144 9.48 -9.64 1.10
C LYS A 144 8.98 -8.62 2.13
N LEU A 145 8.41 -7.50 1.68
CA LEU A 145 7.83 -6.48 2.54
C LEU A 145 6.62 -7.00 3.32
N LEU A 146 5.82 -7.87 2.71
CA LEU A 146 4.67 -8.50 3.36
C LEU A 146 5.06 -9.53 4.43
N LYS A 147 6.28 -10.05 4.41
CA LYS A 147 6.75 -11.12 5.31
C LYS A 147 7.68 -10.67 6.42
N LYS A 148 8.06 -9.40 6.45
CA LYS A 148 9.01 -8.86 7.45
C LYS A 148 8.50 -8.97 8.86
#